data_7946fefb2e368242ab5e8f5b11fe7eb0
#
_entry.id   7946fefb2e368242ab5e8f5b11fe7eb0
#
_cell.length_a   1.000
_cell.length_b   1.000
_cell.length_c   1.000
_cell.angle_alpha   90.00
_cell.angle_beta   90.00
_cell.angle_gamma   90.00
#
_symmetry.space_group_name_H-M   'P 1'
#
loop_
_entity.id
_entity.type
_entity.pdbx_description
1 polymer ?
#
loop_
_entity_poly.entity_id
_entity_poly.type
_entity_poly.pdbx_seq_one_letter_code
_entity_poly.pdbx_strand_id
1 'polypeptide(L)'
;MKKTNKNYYTDEVNNILIDLGYNPCQNKEEMDDILKENNIKIKIFKTEEVLPNSAKIPNSYMYFATCGEDDFSEDFTEYITFCEAYNAAILESLSYLWLTKNRKNG
;
A
#
# COMPACT_ATOMS: atom_id res chain seq x y z
N MET A 1 25.91 6.57 -10.59
CA MET A 1 25.48 6.53 -10.45
C MET A 1 24.79 6.25 -9.89
N LYS A 2 24.63 6.18 -9.74
CA LYS A 2 24.06 5.95 -9.33
C LYS A 2 23.18 5.71 -9.06
N LYS A 3 22.72 5.83 -9.17
CA LYS A 3 21.81 5.60 -8.97
C LYS A 3 21.12 4.67 -8.80
N THR A 4 21.19 4.49 -9.23
CA THR A 4 20.70 3.25 -9.00
C THR A 4 20.25 2.84 -7.68
N ASN A 5 20.53 3.44 -6.71
CA ASN A 5 20.11 3.11 -5.42
C ASN A 5 18.84 3.74 -5.04
N LYS A 6 18.04 3.94 -6.02
CA LYS A 6 16.73 4.38 -5.70
C LYS A 6 16.04 3.31 -4.99
N ASN A 7 15.59 3.57 -3.82
CA ASN A 7 14.72 2.67 -3.12
C ASN A 7 13.44 2.56 -3.91
N TYR A 8 13.01 1.36 -4.13
CA TYR A 8 11.76 1.12 -4.84
C TYR A 8 10.59 1.77 -4.12
N TYR A 9 10.67 1.86 -2.80
CA TYR A 9 9.62 2.45 -1.97
C TYR A 9 10.09 3.76 -1.36
N THR A 10 9.13 4.58 -0.93
CA THR A 10 9.43 5.87 -0.33
C THR A 10 10.07 5.71 1.04
N ASP A 11 10.65 6.80 1.53
CA ASP A 11 11.24 6.79 2.86
C ASP A 11 10.19 6.52 3.93
N GLU A 12 8.98 7.02 3.73
CA GLU A 12 7.90 6.77 4.67
C GLU A 12 7.61 5.29 4.81
N VAL A 13 7.53 4.60 3.68
CA VAL A 13 7.26 3.17 3.68
C VAL A 13 8.39 2.43 4.39
N ASN A 14 9.63 2.76 4.06
CA ASN A 14 10.78 2.09 4.65
C ASN A 14 10.88 2.34 6.15
N ASN A 15 10.55 3.55 6.59
CA ASN A 15 10.59 3.87 8.01
C ASN A 15 9.56 3.03 8.80
N ILE A 16 8.38 2.85 8.25
CA ILE A 16 7.37 2.02 8.90
C ILE A 16 7.82 0.56 8.94
N LEU A 17 8.44 0.09 7.86
CA LEU A 17 8.97 -1.27 7.83
C LEU A 17 9.96 -1.49 8.95
N ILE A 18 10.87 -0.53 9.13
CA ILE A 18 11.86 -0.63 10.20
C ILE A 18 11.17 -0.67 11.55
N ASP A 19 10.16 0.17 11.76
CA ASP A 19 9.41 0.17 13.02
C ASP A 19 8.69 -1.15 13.26
N LEU A 20 8.32 -1.85 12.18
CA LEU A 20 7.66 -3.14 12.29
C LEU A 20 8.65 -4.30 12.47
N GLY A 21 9.94 -4.02 12.37
CA GLY A 21 10.96 -5.04 12.53
C GLY A 21 11.47 -5.64 11.24
N TYR A 22 11.15 -5.03 10.11
CA TYR A 22 11.60 -5.48 8.81
C TYR A 22 12.71 -4.60 8.28
N ASN A 23 13.44 -5.11 7.31
CA ASN A 23 14.40 -4.30 6.59
C ASN A 23 13.68 -3.56 5.46
N PRO A 24 14.22 -2.42 5.01
CA PRO A 24 13.64 -1.74 3.86
C PRO A 24 13.60 -2.68 2.65
N CYS A 25 12.52 -2.62 1.90
CA CYS A 25 12.35 -3.48 0.74
C CYS A 25 13.07 -2.92 -0.46
N GLN A 26 13.70 -3.81 -1.22
CA GLN A 26 14.42 -3.43 -2.44
C GLN A 26 13.57 -3.63 -3.68
N ASN A 27 12.53 -4.44 -3.59
CA ASN A 27 11.70 -4.73 -4.76
C ASN A 27 10.32 -5.15 -4.31
N LYS A 28 9.45 -5.33 -5.31
CA LYS A 28 8.06 -5.68 -5.07
C LYS A 28 7.90 -7.05 -4.43
N GLU A 29 8.77 -7.98 -4.79
CA GLU A 29 8.68 -9.33 -4.26
C GLU A 29 8.88 -9.38 -2.76
N GLU A 30 9.84 -8.61 -2.27
CA GLU A 30 10.07 -8.56 -0.82
C GLU A 30 8.86 -7.99 -0.10
N MET A 31 8.25 -6.96 -0.68
CA MET A 31 7.06 -6.36 -0.09
C MET A 31 5.90 -7.35 -0.13
N ASP A 32 5.72 -8.06 -1.24
CA ASP A 32 4.64 -9.04 -1.35
C ASP A 32 4.76 -10.11 -0.28
N ASP A 33 5.98 -10.54 0.03
CA ASP A 33 6.20 -11.54 1.07
C ASP A 33 5.76 -11.02 2.44
N ILE A 34 6.09 -9.76 2.73
CA ILE A 34 5.69 -9.15 4.00
C ILE A 34 4.16 -9.05 4.09
N LEU A 35 3.53 -8.63 3.01
CA LEU A 35 2.08 -8.50 3.00
C LEU A 35 1.41 -9.85 3.18
N LYS A 36 1.91 -10.87 2.48
CA LYS A 36 1.37 -12.22 2.60
C LYS A 36 1.51 -12.76 4.00
N GLU A 37 2.69 -12.56 4.58
CA GLU A 37 2.96 -13.01 5.93
C GLU A 37 1.97 -12.42 6.92
N ASN A 38 1.51 -11.21 6.65
CA ASN A 38 0.57 -10.50 7.52
C ASN A 38 -0.88 -10.57 7.04
N ASN A 39 -1.12 -11.44 6.07
CA ASN A 39 -2.47 -11.68 5.55
C ASN A 39 -3.11 -10.45 4.94
N ILE A 40 -2.30 -9.59 4.33
CA ILE A 40 -2.78 -8.39 3.66
C ILE A 40 -2.89 -8.63 2.18
N LYS A 41 -4.01 -8.20 1.61
CA LYS A 41 -4.24 -8.27 0.17
C LYS A 41 -4.52 -6.87 -0.35
N ILE A 42 -3.88 -6.53 -1.46
CA ILE A 42 -4.08 -5.24 -2.09
C ILE A 42 -4.51 -5.50 -3.52
N LYS A 43 -5.55 -4.79 -3.93
CA LYS A 43 -6.04 -4.86 -5.30
C LYS A 43 -6.11 -3.45 -5.85
N ILE A 44 -5.47 -3.23 -7.00
CA ILE A 44 -5.49 -1.93 -7.67
C ILE A 44 -6.23 -2.08 -8.98
N PHE A 45 -7.10 -1.14 -9.25
CA PHE A 45 -7.94 -1.20 -10.43
C PHE A 45 -8.19 0.21 -10.98
N LYS A 46 -8.70 0.28 -12.19
CA LYS A 46 -9.06 1.57 -12.75
C LYS A 46 -10.36 2.03 -12.15
N THR A 47 -10.41 3.30 -11.78
CA THR A 47 -11.61 3.86 -11.16
C THR A 47 -12.84 3.64 -12.02
N GLU A 48 -12.70 3.77 -13.33
CA GLU A 48 -13.82 3.62 -14.25
C GLU A 48 -14.41 2.22 -14.25
N GLU A 49 -13.64 1.22 -13.85
CA GLU A 49 -14.12 -0.14 -13.80
C GLU A 49 -15.12 -0.36 -12.66
N VAL A 50 -14.96 0.42 -11.60
CA VAL A 50 -15.81 0.30 -10.42
C VAL A 50 -16.83 1.41 -10.33
N LEU A 51 -16.44 2.60 -10.74
CA LEU A 51 -17.31 3.78 -10.70
C LEU A 51 -17.39 4.39 -12.09
N PRO A 52 -18.05 3.70 -13.03
CA PRO A 52 -18.00 4.11 -14.43
C PRO A 52 -18.53 5.52 -14.71
N ASN A 53 -19.46 5.99 -13.89
CA ASN A 53 -20.04 7.31 -14.13
C ASN A 53 -19.66 8.32 -13.04
N SER A 54 -18.79 7.92 -12.13
CA SER A 54 -18.46 8.77 -10.99
C SER A 54 -16.99 9.09 -10.87
N ALA A 55 -16.16 8.61 -11.80
CA ALA A 55 -14.76 8.93 -11.79
C ALA A 55 -14.56 10.40 -12.07
N LYS A 56 -13.85 11.08 -11.19
CA LYS A 56 -13.59 12.51 -11.33
C LYS A 56 -12.36 12.79 -12.15
N ILE A 57 -11.43 11.85 -12.16
CA ILE A 57 -10.18 11.98 -12.90
C ILE A 57 -10.15 10.89 -13.96
N PRO A 58 -10.07 11.26 -15.25
CA PRO A 58 -10.02 10.23 -16.30
C PRO A 58 -8.78 9.36 -16.15
N ASN A 59 -8.96 8.07 -16.39
CA ASN A 59 -7.87 7.10 -16.35
C ASN A 59 -7.18 7.01 -14.99
N SER A 60 -7.90 7.32 -13.92
CA SER A 60 -7.33 7.24 -12.58
C SER A 60 -7.41 5.81 -12.04
N TYR A 61 -6.74 5.60 -10.92
CA TYR A 61 -6.67 4.30 -10.27
C TYR A 61 -7.14 4.40 -8.82
N MET A 62 -7.65 3.29 -8.32
CA MET A 62 -8.06 3.17 -6.92
C MET A 62 -7.53 1.86 -6.39
N TYR A 63 -7.62 1.65 -5.08
CA TYR A 63 -7.21 0.38 -4.50
C TYR A 63 -8.15 -0.05 -3.38
N PHE A 64 -8.16 -1.36 -3.15
CA PHE A 64 -8.74 -1.95 -1.96
C PHE A 64 -7.62 -2.68 -1.23
N ALA A 65 -7.62 -2.57 0.08
CA ALA A 65 -6.64 -3.25 0.90
C ALA A 65 -7.36 -3.87 2.09
N THR A 66 -7.09 -5.15 2.31
CA THR A 66 -7.74 -5.90 3.39
C THR A 66 -6.72 -6.69 4.18
N CYS A 67 -7.05 -6.97 5.44
CA CYS A 67 -6.24 -7.84 6.27
C CYS A 67 -7.19 -8.90 6.81
N GLY A 68 -7.11 -10.11 6.23
CA GLY A 68 -8.08 -11.13 6.54
C GLY A 68 -9.45 -10.67 6.11
N GLU A 69 -10.36 -10.55 7.06
CA GLU A 69 -11.72 -10.10 6.78
C GLU A 69 -11.91 -8.60 6.97
N ASP A 70 -10.89 -7.91 7.48
CA ASP A 70 -10.98 -6.48 7.72
C ASP A 70 -10.62 -5.71 6.46
N ASP A 71 -11.54 -4.86 6.02
CA ASP A 71 -11.29 -3.94 4.93
C ASP A 71 -10.93 -2.60 5.57
N PHE A 72 -9.66 -2.25 5.54
CA PHE A 72 -9.21 -1.02 6.19
C PHE A 72 -9.02 0.13 5.21
N SER A 73 -9.26 -0.11 3.92
CA SER A 73 -9.13 0.95 2.92
C SER A 73 -10.47 1.64 2.76
N GLU A 74 -10.68 2.69 3.51
CA GLU A 74 -11.98 3.35 3.54
C GLU A 74 -12.13 4.49 2.55
N ASP A 75 -11.04 5.02 2.06
CA ASP A 75 -11.10 6.17 1.17
C ASP A 75 -11.15 5.76 -0.29
N PHE A 76 -12.02 6.44 -1.02
CA PHE A 76 -12.11 6.22 -2.47
C PHE A 76 -11.31 7.32 -3.17
N THR A 77 -10.03 7.36 -2.88
CA THR A 77 -9.14 8.34 -3.49
C THR A 77 -8.74 7.87 -4.88
N GLU A 78 -8.80 8.78 -5.83
CA GLU A 78 -8.37 8.50 -7.20
C GLU A 78 -6.93 8.95 -7.38
N TYR A 79 -6.11 8.07 -7.94
CA TYR A 79 -4.70 8.35 -8.17
C TYR A 79 -4.43 8.42 -9.65
N ILE A 80 -3.54 9.30 -10.06
CA ILE A 80 -3.28 9.52 -11.46
C ILE A 80 -2.54 8.36 -12.10
N THR A 81 -1.67 7.69 -11.35
CA THR A 81 -0.92 6.56 -11.90
C THR A 81 -1.10 5.33 -11.03
N PHE A 82 -0.82 4.17 -11.65
CA PHE A 82 -0.83 2.90 -10.93
C PHE A 82 0.18 2.94 -9.78
N CYS A 83 1.36 3.49 -10.03
CA CYS A 83 2.40 3.57 -9.00
C CYS A 83 1.96 4.36 -7.80
N GLU A 84 1.28 5.47 -8.01
CA GLU A 84 0.80 6.28 -6.90
C GLU A 84 -0.23 5.52 -6.07
N ALA A 85 -1.16 4.84 -6.75
CA ALA A 85 -2.15 4.04 -6.06
C ALA A 85 -1.50 2.91 -5.27
N TYR A 86 -0.54 2.24 -5.90
CA TYR A 86 0.18 1.14 -5.26
C TYR A 86 0.93 1.62 -4.02
N ASN A 87 1.66 2.73 -4.13
CA ASN A 87 2.41 3.25 -2.99
C ASN A 87 1.49 3.68 -1.85
N ALA A 88 0.37 4.28 -2.19
CA ALA A 88 -0.60 4.67 -1.17
C ALA A 88 -1.17 3.44 -0.47
N ALA A 89 -1.46 2.39 -1.24
CA ALA A 89 -1.99 1.15 -0.67
C ALA A 89 -0.97 0.50 0.27
N ILE A 90 0.29 0.49 -0.14
CA ILE A 90 1.36 -0.07 0.69
C ILE A 90 1.49 0.72 1.99
N LEU A 91 1.53 2.04 1.89
CA LEU A 91 1.68 2.87 3.08
C LEU A 91 0.52 2.67 4.04
N GLU A 92 -0.69 2.62 3.53
CA GLU A 92 -1.86 2.40 4.37
C GLU A 92 -1.83 1.01 5.02
N SER A 93 -1.40 0.00 4.26
CA SER A 93 -1.30 -1.36 4.78
C SER A 93 -0.31 -1.47 5.92
N LEU A 94 0.86 -0.87 5.74
CA LEU A 94 1.89 -0.91 6.77
C LEU A 94 1.47 -0.09 7.98
N SER A 95 0.80 1.03 7.76
CA SER A 95 0.29 1.84 8.85
C SER A 95 -0.75 1.06 9.66
N TYR A 96 -1.59 0.31 8.98
CA TYR A 96 -2.58 -0.54 9.63
C TYR A 96 -1.89 -1.59 10.52
N LEU A 97 -0.84 -2.22 10.00
CA LEU A 97 -0.09 -3.20 10.77
C LEU A 97 0.56 -2.57 11.99
N TRP A 98 1.13 -1.39 11.80
CA TRP A 98 1.78 -0.68 12.88
C TRP A 98 0.79 -0.33 13.98
N LEU A 99 -0.37 0.18 13.62
CA LEU A 99 -1.40 0.52 14.58
C LEU A 99 -1.93 -0.72 15.31
N THR A 100 -2.12 -1.81 14.58
CA THR A 100 -2.62 -3.05 15.16
C THR A 100 -1.62 -3.61 16.14
N LYS A 101 -0.33 -3.59 15.78
CA LYS A 101 0.72 -4.10 16.63
C LYS A 101 0.83 -3.28 17.91
N ASN A 102 0.78 -1.95 17.79
CA ASN A 102 0.86 -1.09 18.96
C ASN A 102 -0.35 -1.22 19.86
N ARG A 103 -1.51 -1.44 19.27
CA ARG A 103 -2.71 -1.62 20.04
C ARG A 103 -2.66 -2.89 20.88
N LYS A 104 -2.07 -3.96 20.32
CA LYS A 104 -1.92 -5.21 21.05
C LYS A 104 -0.98 -5.09 22.22
N ASN A 105 0.01 -4.23 22.06
CA ASN A 105 1.01 -4.06 23.10
C ASN A 105 0.60 -3.02 24.15
N GLY A 106 -0.46 -2.32 23.88
CA GLY A 106 -0.92 -1.25 24.74
C GLY A 106 -1.97 -1.75 25.74
#